data_2c0ce6322309887c4c222e10aaa33f49
#
_entry.id   2c0ce6322309887c4c222e10aaa33f49
#
_cell.length_a   1.000
_cell.length_b   1.000
_cell.length_c   1.000
_cell.angle_alpha   90.00
_cell.angle_beta   90.00
_cell.angle_gamma   90.00
#
_symmetry.space_group_name_H-M   'P 1'
#
loop_
_entity.id
_entity.type
_entity.pdbx_description
1 polymer ?
#
loop_
_entity_poly.entity_id
_entity_poly.type
_entity_poly.pdbx_seq_one_letter_code
_entity_poly.pdbx_strand_id
1 'polypeptide(L)'
;MKKIIYLLIILSFFSFYSCNQNNDASLDVKDYENATKHFSKNLNKHLFNILNYQKWENEDFLYYDVKYEEKTESYQINLKTNEKSILKEKQSKSSPYSKRNRNEFLSPNGKLAAYIENYNLWVRNLSTNKKTQLTFDGKEDYGYATNNAGWTKSKGPVLKWSPKSDKIATFRQDARGVGEMYLTTTNVGHPKLQAWKYALPGDDKIFEIERIIVDIKSNNIVRLKMKNDFQRSTTTDHIAGRGGELLDTQWNKDGSKLAFISSSRDHKEAHLQIADSKTGNVSSIFKENAETYYESGVRGENWEVLFDSDE
;
A
#
# COMPACT_ATOMS: atom_id res chain seq x y z
N MET A 1 15.60 23.10 -68.46
CA MET A 1 16.43 22.07 -67.79
C MET A 1 17.47 22.64 -66.79
N LYS A 2 18.24 23.70 -67.14
CA LYS A 2 19.25 24.27 -66.23
C LYS A 2 18.68 24.83 -64.90
N LYS A 3 17.48 25.42 -64.86
CA LYS A 3 16.86 25.98 -63.67
C LYS A 3 16.37 24.89 -62.68
N ILE A 4 16.01 23.68 -63.11
CA ILE A 4 15.58 22.56 -62.27
C ILE A 4 16.78 21.90 -61.59
N ILE A 5 17.95 21.89 -62.27
CA ILE A 5 19.18 21.33 -61.67
C ILE A 5 19.68 22.18 -60.50
N TYR A 6 19.59 23.52 -60.62
CA TYR A 6 19.95 24.42 -59.51
C TYR A 6 19.00 24.29 -58.32
N LEU A 7 17.71 24.04 -58.50
CA LEU A 7 16.75 23.81 -57.43
C LEU A 7 17.02 22.48 -56.69
N LEU A 8 17.38 21.43 -57.40
CA LEU A 8 17.75 20.15 -56.85
C LEU A 8 19.07 20.18 -56.06
N ILE A 9 20.05 20.99 -56.52
CA ILE A 9 21.31 21.18 -55.80
C ILE A 9 21.08 21.98 -54.49
N ILE A 10 20.22 23.00 -54.50
CA ILE A 10 19.88 23.76 -53.30
C ILE A 10 19.08 22.90 -52.30
N LEU A 11 18.17 22.03 -52.74
CA LEU A 11 17.47 21.10 -51.86
C LEU A 11 18.41 20.04 -51.27
N SER A 12 19.45 19.60 -51.98
CA SER A 12 20.41 18.64 -51.42
C SER A 12 21.33 19.26 -50.36
N PHE A 13 21.63 20.57 -50.44
CA PHE A 13 22.38 21.27 -49.41
C PHE A 13 21.58 21.47 -48.12
N PHE A 14 20.26 21.60 -48.19
CA PHE A 14 19.43 21.69 -46.99
C PHE A 14 19.23 20.35 -46.29
N SER A 15 19.40 19.23 -46.99
CA SER A 15 19.28 17.88 -46.38
C SER A 15 20.51 17.50 -45.53
N PHE A 16 21.64 18.17 -45.69
CA PHE A 16 22.85 17.91 -44.91
C PHE A 16 22.98 18.77 -43.63
N TYR A 17 22.11 19.76 -43.46
CA TYR A 17 22.15 20.62 -42.26
C TYR A 17 21.25 20.12 -41.11
N SER A 18 20.53 19.02 -41.30
CA SER A 18 19.56 18.54 -40.32
C SER A 18 20.00 17.34 -39.44
N CYS A 19 21.29 17.00 -39.43
CA CYS A 19 21.78 15.91 -38.57
C CYS A 19 23.23 16.13 -38.19
N ASN A 20 23.48 17.13 -37.36
CA ASN A 20 24.69 17.13 -36.53
C ASN A 20 24.55 18.11 -35.35
N GLN A 21 23.58 17.85 -34.48
CA GLN A 21 23.68 18.22 -33.07
C GLN A 21 23.87 16.93 -32.27
N ASN A 22 25.02 16.29 -32.51
CA ASN A 22 25.64 15.54 -31.42
C ASN A 22 26.09 16.58 -30.38
N ASN A 23 25.15 17.08 -29.59
CA ASN A 23 25.47 17.54 -28.26
C ASN A 23 25.77 16.28 -27.45
N ASP A 24 26.92 15.67 -27.69
CA ASP A 24 27.63 14.90 -26.69
C ASP A 24 28.06 15.92 -25.59
N ALA A 25 27.07 16.47 -24.89
CA ALA A 25 27.28 17.12 -23.63
C ALA A 25 27.75 15.99 -22.68
N SER A 26 29.05 15.70 -22.70
CA SER A 26 29.63 14.80 -21.68
C SER A 26 29.31 15.43 -20.35
N LEU A 27 28.49 14.70 -19.56
CA LEU A 27 28.17 15.09 -18.18
C LEU A 27 29.49 15.21 -17.42
N ASP A 28 29.72 16.36 -16.81
CA ASP A 28 30.87 16.58 -15.94
C ASP A 28 30.50 16.38 -14.46
N VAL A 29 31.50 16.47 -13.59
CA VAL A 29 31.28 16.33 -12.13
C VAL A 29 30.31 17.38 -11.61
N LYS A 30 30.31 18.59 -12.19
CA LYS A 30 29.44 19.69 -11.79
C LYS A 30 27.97 19.42 -12.10
N ASP A 31 27.69 18.68 -13.18
CA ASP A 31 26.32 18.28 -13.52
C ASP A 31 25.77 17.31 -12.48
N TYR A 32 26.58 16.34 -12.03
CA TYR A 32 26.21 15.43 -10.95
C TYR A 32 26.06 16.17 -9.61
N GLU A 33 26.94 17.10 -9.29
CA GLU A 33 26.81 17.94 -8.09
C GLU A 33 25.52 18.78 -8.13
N ASN A 34 25.16 19.35 -9.28
CA ASN A 34 23.91 20.06 -9.46
C ASN A 34 22.71 19.13 -9.31
N ALA A 35 22.74 17.96 -9.93
CA ALA A 35 21.68 16.97 -9.81
C ALA A 35 21.45 16.54 -8.35
N THR A 36 22.51 16.36 -7.56
CA THR A 36 22.41 15.98 -6.15
C THR A 36 21.71 17.03 -5.29
N LYS A 37 21.74 18.31 -5.67
CA LYS A 37 21.00 19.39 -4.96
C LYS A 37 19.50 19.18 -5.02
N HIS A 38 19.01 18.51 -6.07
CA HIS A 38 17.59 18.23 -6.29
C HIS A 38 17.11 16.91 -5.67
N PHE A 39 17.99 16.13 -5.03
CA PHE A 39 17.54 14.95 -4.30
C PHE A 39 16.71 15.34 -3.06
N SER A 40 15.68 14.57 -2.78
CA SER A 40 14.73 14.83 -1.69
C SER A 40 15.41 15.19 -0.35
N LYS A 41 16.55 14.53 -0.04
CA LYS A 41 17.34 14.81 1.17
C LYS A 41 17.87 16.24 1.23
N ASN A 42 18.22 16.82 0.08
CA ASN A 42 18.75 18.19 -0.01
C ASN A 42 17.61 19.20 -0.20
N LEU A 43 16.63 18.91 -1.05
CA LEU A 43 15.44 19.74 -1.22
C LEU A 43 14.72 19.99 0.11
N ASN A 44 14.57 18.96 0.92
CA ASN A 44 13.90 19.08 2.22
C ASN A 44 14.58 20.04 3.21
N LYS A 45 15.84 20.42 2.96
CA LYS A 45 16.53 21.45 3.76
C LYS A 45 16.09 22.88 3.41
N HIS A 46 15.55 23.06 2.20
CA HIS A 46 15.14 24.34 1.65
C HIS A 46 13.62 24.49 1.53
N LEU A 47 12.86 23.49 1.96
CA LEU A 47 11.42 23.54 1.94
C LEU A 47 10.89 23.87 3.34
N PHE A 48 10.23 25.03 3.45
CA PHE A 48 9.65 25.57 4.68
C PHE A 48 8.14 25.78 4.54
N ASN A 49 7.45 26.01 5.63
CA ASN A 49 6.01 26.19 5.70
C ASN A 49 5.22 24.98 5.17
N ILE A 50 5.76 23.78 5.38
CA ILE A 50 5.17 22.53 4.91
C ILE A 50 4.45 21.84 6.04
N LEU A 51 3.27 21.33 5.75
CA LEU A 51 2.58 20.38 6.62
C LEU A 51 3.35 19.06 6.64
N ASN A 52 3.96 18.73 7.78
CA ASN A 52 4.75 17.52 7.94
C ASN A 52 3.97 16.35 8.52
N TYR A 53 2.92 16.65 9.26
CA TYR A 53 2.13 15.65 9.98
C TYR A 53 0.73 16.19 10.16
N GLN A 54 -0.25 15.33 9.98
CA GLN A 54 -1.64 15.65 10.24
C GLN A 54 -2.34 14.45 10.85
N LYS A 55 -3.21 14.70 11.81
CA LYS A 55 -3.98 13.67 12.50
C LYS A 55 -5.31 14.24 12.96
N TRP A 56 -6.40 13.57 12.62
CA TRP A 56 -7.69 13.80 13.23
C TRP A 56 -7.73 13.18 14.63
N GLU A 57 -8.15 13.93 15.62
CA GLU A 57 -8.42 13.38 16.95
C GLU A 57 -9.85 12.84 17.02
N ASN A 58 -10.77 13.60 16.46
CA ASN A 58 -12.17 13.27 16.27
C ASN A 58 -12.73 14.16 15.14
N GLU A 59 -14.04 14.20 14.96
CA GLU A 59 -14.71 15.01 13.93
C GLU A 59 -14.49 16.53 14.10
N ASP A 60 -14.05 16.99 15.28
CA ASP A 60 -13.97 18.40 15.62
C ASP A 60 -12.55 18.97 15.63
N PHE A 61 -11.53 18.11 15.81
CA PHE A 61 -10.15 18.58 16.03
C PHE A 61 -9.18 17.97 15.03
N LEU A 62 -8.43 18.83 14.34
CA LEU A 62 -7.32 18.48 13.49
C LEU A 62 -6.01 18.94 14.13
N TYR A 63 -5.06 18.02 14.30
CA TYR A 63 -3.68 18.32 14.67
C TYR A 63 -2.80 18.31 13.43
N TYR A 64 -1.86 19.26 13.36
CA TYR A 64 -0.87 19.26 12.29
C TYR A 64 0.43 19.95 12.71
N ASP A 65 1.53 19.50 12.12
CA ASP A 65 2.84 20.10 12.30
C ASP A 65 3.19 20.95 11.07
N VAL A 66 3.74 22.13 11.30
CA VAL A 66 4.31 22.98 10.26
C VAL A 66 5.81 23.06 10.48
N LYS A 67 6.57 22.70 9.45
CA LYS A 67 8.01 22.86 9.44
C LYS A 67 8.37 24.25 8.93
N TYR A 68 8.93 25.08 9.82
CA TYR A 68 9.61 26.33 9.48
C TYR A 68 11.11 26.09 9.27
N GLU A 69 11.85 27.13 8.89
CA GLU A 69 13.29 27.03 8.62
C GLU A 69 14.07 26.48 9.83
N GLU A 70 13.84 27.05 11.01
CA GLU A 70 14.60 26.71 12.21
C GLU A 70 13.82 25.85 13.22
N LYS A 71 12.50 25.69 13.03
CA LYS A 71 11.65 24.99 14.00
C LYS A 71 10.49 24.26 13.33
N THR A 72 9.92 23.32 14.08
CA THR A 72 8.62 22.73 13.75
C THR A 72 7.66 23.11 14.86
N GLU A 73 6.52 23.67 14.51
CA GLU A 73 5.45 23.97 15.45
C GLU A 73 4.28 23.04 15.23
N SER A 74 3.66 22.62 16.33
CA SER A 74 2.46 21.79 16.33
C SER A 74 1.24 22.62 16.62
N TYR A 75 0.19 22.41 15.86
CA TYR A 75 -1.06 23.14 15.95
C TYR A 75 -2.25 22.20 16.15
N GLN A 76 -3.26 22.72 16.80
CA GLN A 76 -4.60 22.15 16.83
C GLN A 76 -5.57 23.18 16.28
N ILE A 77 -6.48 22.74 15.41
CA ILE A 77 -7.61 23.55 14.96
C ILE A 77 -8.91 22.88 15.39
N ASN A 78 -9.81 23.67 15.99
CA ASN A 78 -11.18 23.25 16.26
C ASN A 78 -12.03 23.65 15.05
N LEU A 79 -12.60 22.68 14.34
CA LEU A 79 -13.35 22.92 13.12
C LEU A 79 -14.73 23.55 13.35
N LYS A 80 -15.30 23.41 14.56
CA LYS A 80 -16.59 24.05 14.89
C LYS A 80 -16.44 25.53 15.14
N THR A 81 -15.36 25.92 15.85
CA THR A 81 -15.12 27.32 16.22
C THR A 81 -14.13 28.01 15.29
N ASN A 82 -13.44 27.23 14.43
CA ASN A 82 -12.34 27.67 13.58
C ASN A 82 -11.16 28.30 14.38
N GLU A 83 -11.05 27.96 15.67
CA GLU A 83 -9.98 28.44 16.53
C GLU A 83 -8.73 27.58 16.35
N LYS A 84 -7.59 28.25 16.15
CA LYS A 84 -6.28 27.64 16.03
C LYS A 84 -5.46 27.91 17.29
N SER A 85 -4.89 26.86 17.88
CA SER A 85 -3.99 26.92 19.03
C SER A 85 -2.65 26.28 18.75
N ILE A 86 -1.58 26.81 19.37
CA ILE A 86 -0.24 26.21 19.32
C ILE A 86 -0.10 25.24 20.47
N LEU A 87 0.32 24.00 20.16
CA LEU A 87 0.58 22.98 21.17
C LEU A 87 2.00 23.12 21.72
N LYS A 88 2.13 23.31 23.03
CA LYS A 88 3.42 23.41 23.72
C LYS A 88 4.16 22.07 23.82
N GLU A 89 3.45 20.97 23.81
CA GLU A 89 4.02 19.62 23.81
C GLU A 89 3.76 18.95 22.46
N LYS A 90 4.82 18.41 21.85
CA LYS A 90 4.65 17.52 20.70
C LYS A 90 3.82 16.34 21.14
N GLN A 91 2.63 16.20 20.58
CA GLN A 91 1.98 14.89 20.62
C GLN A 91 2.94 13.90 20.00
N SER A 92 3.37 12.92 20.80
CA SER A 92 4.38 11.96 20.35
C SER A 92 3.90 11.35 19.03
N LYS A 93 4.80 11.32 18.03
CA LYS A 93 4.60 10.60 16.77
C LYS A 93 4.54 9.08 16.99
N SER A 94 4.05 8.65 18.13
CA SER A 94 3.77 7.25 18.35
C SER A 94 2.54 6.91 17.51
N SER A 95 2.79 6.68 16.22
CA SER A 95 1.91 5.81 15.46
C SER A 95 1.57 4.63 16.38
N PRO A 96 0.32 4.20 16.50
CA PRO A 96 -0.02 2.96 17.17
C PRO A 96 0.83 1.78 16.67
N TYR A 97 1.47 1.98 15.52
CA TYR A 97 2.41 1.08 14.85
C TYR A 97 3.86 1.13 15.39
N SER A 98 4.28 2.12 16.19
CA SER A 98 5.67 2.29 16.63
C SER A 98 6.12 1.33 17.73
N LYS A 99 5.21 0.62 18.40
CA LYS A 99 5.49 -0.44 19.38
C LYS A 99 5.24 -1.86 18.86
N ARG A 100 5.19 -2.03 17.54
CA ARG A 100 4.98 -3.35 16.94
C ARG A 100 6.15 -4.28 17.24
N ASN A 101 5.84 -5.38 17.92
CA ASN A 101 6.51 -6.64 17.61
C ASN A 101 6.21 -6.89 16.12
N ARG A 102 7.21 -6.93 15.23
CA ARG A 102 7.03 -7.06 13.78
C ARG A 102 6.17 -8.25 13.35
N ASN A 103 5.94 -9.19 14.26
CA ASN A 103 5.18 -10.41 14.04
C ASN A 103 3.75 -10.34 14.59
N GLU A 104 3.35 -9.27 15.27
CA GLU A 104 2.03 -9.12 15.89
C GLU A 104 1.38 -7.78 15.51
N PHE A 105 0.08 -7.77 15.33
CA PHE A 105 -0.72 -6.60 15.01
C PHE A 105 -1.71 -6.32 16.13
N LEU A 106 -1.53 -5.22 16.85
CA LEU A 106 -2.37 -4.85 17.98
C LEU A 106 -3.77 -4.39 17.55
N SER A 107 -4.78 -4.79 18.29
CA SER A 107 -6.13 -4.24 18.13
C SER A 107 -6.21 -2.77 18.53
N PRO A 108 -7.15 -1.97 17.99
CA PRO A 108 -7.31 -0.55 18.32
C PRO A 108 -7.44 -0.27 19.81
N ASN A 109 -8.13 -1.14 20.57
CA ASN A 109 -8.29 -1.00 22.01
C ASN A 109 -7.07 -1.49 22.84
N GLY A 110 -6.00 -1.96 22.17
CA GLY A 110 -4.76 -2.42 22.81
C GLY A 110 -4.89 -3.70 23.65
N LYS A 111 -6.00 -4.45 23.55
CA LYS A 111 -6.22 -5.65 24.40
C LYS A 111 -5.83 -6.97 23.73
N LEU A 112 -5.78 -6.99 22.41
CA LEU A 112 -5.51 -8.17 21.60
C LEU A 112 -4.33 -7.92 20.65
N ALA A 113 -3.59 -8.99 20.33
CA ALA A 113 -2.58 -9.01 19.31
C ALA A 113 -2.87 -10.15 18.32
N ALA A 114 -2.99 -9.84 17.03
CA ALA A 114 -3.15 -10.86 15.99
C ALA A 114 -1.77 -11.23 15.42
N TYR A 115 -1.58 -12.49 15.07
CA TYR A 115 -0.34 -13.03 14.51
C TYR A 115 -0.60 -14.27 13.67
N ILE A 116 0.42 -14.73 12.93
CA ILE A 116 0.37 -15.97 12.15
C ILE A 116 1.20 -17.04 12.85
N GLU A 117 0.64 -18.21 13.00
CA GLU A 117 1.34 -19.42 13.43
C GLU A 117 0.90 -20.60 12.54
N ASN A 118 1.86 -21.30 11.91
CA ASN A 118 1.58 -22.42 10.97
C ASN A 118 0.56 -22.06 9.89
N TYR A 119 0.76 -20.93 9.22
CA TYR A 119 -0.10 -20.39 8.14
C TYR A 119 -1.54 -20.07 8.55
N ASN A 120 -1.86 -20.12 9.84
CA ASN A 120 -3.17 -19.77 10.38
C ASN A 120 -3.13 -18.48 11.19
N LEU A 121 -4.27 -17.79 11.22
CA LEU A 121 -4.47 -16.58 11.99
C LEU A 121 -4.80 -16.92 13.43
N TRP A 122 -4.13 -16.25 14.34
CA TRP A 122 -4.30 -16.37 15.78
C TRP A 122 -4.45 -15.00 16.41
N VAL A 123 -5.08 -14.95 17.57
CA VAL A 123 -5.08 -13.79 18.46
C VAL A 123 -4.61 -14.17 19.86
N ARG A 124 -3.89 -13.25 20.48
CA ARG A 124 -3.44 -13.36 21.86
C ARG A 124 -4.05 -12.24 22.71
N ASN A 125 -4.66 -12.57 23.83
CA ASN A 125 -5.09 -11.59 24.82
C ASN A 125 -3.86 -11.09 25.60
N LEU A 126 -3.64 -9.77 25.62
CA LEU A 126 -2.42 -9.18 26.17
C LEU A 126 -2.39 -9.18 27.72
N SER A 127 -3.56 -9.22 28.38
CA SER A 127 -3.63 -9.26 29.84
C SER A 127 -3.50 -10.68 30.40
N THR A 128 -4.12 -11.67 29.75
CA THR A 128 -4.14 -13.07 30.21
C THR A 128 -3.13 -13.95 29.51
N ASN A 129 -2.50 -13.46 28.44
CA ASN A 129 -1.63 -14.21 27.53
C ASN A 129 -2.30 -15.43 26.86
N LYS A 130 -3.63 -15.55 26.95
CA LYS A 130 -4.38 -16.63 26.31
C LYS A 130 -4.33 -16.48 24.79
N LYS A 131 -3.94 -17.55 24.11
CA LYS A 131 -3.93 -17.65 22.64
C LYS A 131 -5.22 -18.31 22.16
N THR A 132 -5.78 -17.82 21.05
CA THR A 132 -6.95 -18.40 20.39
C THR A 132 -6.66 -18.52 18.90
N GLN A 133 -6.80 -19.72 18.36
CA GLN A 133 -6.71 -19.96 16.93
C GLN A 133 -8.02 -19.56 16.25
N LEU A 134 -7.93 -18.80 15.15
CA LEU A 134 -9.08 -18.29 14.43
C LEU A 134 -9.33 -19.04 13.12
N THR A 135 -8.28 -19.60 12.51
CA THR A 135 -8.37 -20.38 11.26
C THR A 135 -7.62 -21.71 11.40
N PHE A 136 -8.00 -22.77 10.66
CA PHE A 136 -7.56 -24.12 10.94
C PHE A 136 -7.04 -24.90 9.73
N ASP A 137 -7.27 -24.42 8.51
CA ASP A 137 -6.96 -25.12 7.25
C ASP A 137 -5.80 -24.46 6.47
N GLY A 138 -5.09 -23.51 7.13
CA GLY A 138 -3.92 -22.88 6.57
C GLY A 138 -2.73 -23.84 6.45
N LYS A 139 -2.02 -23.76 5.33
CA LYS A 139 -0.82 -24.55 5.03
C LYS A 139 0.12 -23.74 4.12
N GLU A 140 1.29 -24.27 3.86
CA GLU A 140 2.24 -23.68 2.93
C GLU A 140 1.58 -23.39 1.57
N ASP A 141 1.87 -22.23 1.01
CA ASP A 141 1.26 -21.68 -0.21
C ASP A 141 -0.28 -21.51 -0.17
N TYR A 142 -0.91 -21.72 0.99
CA TYR A 142 -2.35 -21.59 1.17
C TYR A 142 -2.66 -21.12 2.59
N GLY A 143 -2.23 -19.90 2.93
CA GLY A 143 -2.22 -19.40 4.29
C GLY A 143 -3.09 -18.16 4.51
N TYR A 144 -3.43 -17.93 5.78
CA TYR A 144 -4.23 -16.80 6.19
C TYR A 144 -3.37 -15.60 6.58
N ALA A 145 -3.75 -14.42 6.14
CA ALA A 145 -3.07 -13.15 6.43
C ALA A 145 -1.58 -13.15 6.05
N THR A 146 -1.14 -14.08 5.20
CA THR A 146 0.27 -14.24 4.83
C THR A 146 0.68 -13.26 3.73
N ASN A 147 1.91 -12.73 3.84
CA ASN A 147 2.51 -11.89 2.79
C ASN A 147 3.74 -12.61 2.23
N ASN A 148 3.51 -13.56 1.35
CA ASN A 148 4.53 -14.41 0.74
C ASN A 148 4.78 -14.08 -0.74
N ALA A 149 4.05 -13.12 -1.32
CA ALA A 149 4.25 -12.71 -2.70
C ALA A 149 5.55 -11.93 -2.84
N GLY A 150 6.41 -12.35 -3.75
CA GLY A 150 7.71 -11.73 -4.03
C GLY A 150 8.80 -12.06 -3.01
N TRP A 151 9.91 -11.35 -3.09
CA TRP A 151 11.12 -11.63 -2.32
C TRP A 151 11.10 -11.16 -0.86
N THR A 152 10.18 -10.26 -0.52
CA THR A 152 10.05 -9.72 0.84
C THR A 152 9.07 -10.57 1.64
N LYS A 153 9.57 -11.61 2.30
CA LYS A 153 8.76 -12.43 3.21
C LYS A 153 8.60 -11.73 4.55
N SER A 154 7.36 -11.53 4.99
CA SER A 154 7.04 -11.03 6.32
C SER A 154 6.41 -12.12 7.18
N LYS A 155 6.82 -12.21 8.45
CA LYS A 155 6.17 -13.07 9.44
C LYS A 155 4.97 -12.40 10.11
N GLY A 156 4.78 -11.09 9.92
CA GLY A 156 3.63 -10.36 10.45
C GLY A 156 2.38 -10.59 9.61
N PRO A 157 1.21 -10.56 10.23
CA PRO A 157 -0.05 -10.73 9.51
C PRO A 157 -0.41 -9.46 8.71
N VAL A 158 -1.02 -9.67 7.55
CA VAL A 158 -1.65 -8.62 6.76
C VAL A 158 -3.13 -8.58 7.11
N LEU A 159 -3.55 -7.55 7.83
CA LEU A 159 -4.92 -7.44 8.31
C LEU A 159 -5.31 -5.99 8.65
N LYS A 160 -6.61 -5.77 8.80
CA LYS A 160 -7.17 -4.53 9.34
C LYS A 160 -8.22 -4.86 10.41
N TRP A 161 -7.98 -4.39 11.64
CA TRP A 161 -8.95 -4.49 12.72
C TRP A 161 -10.16 -3.60 12.49
N SER A 162 -11.34 -4.06 12.87
CA SER A 162 -12.51 -3.18 13.00
C SER A 162 -12.28 -2.13 14.08
N PRO A 163 -12.91 -0.94 14.01
CA PRO A 163 -12.77 0.10 15.02
C PRO A 163 -13.11 -0.38 16.44
N LYS A 164 -14.07 -1.30 16.57
CA LYS A 164 -14.49 -1.90 17.86
C LYS A 164 -13.59 -3.03 18.34
N SER A 165 -12.55 -3.41 17.57
CA SER A 165 -11.62 -4.51 17.91
C SER A 165 -12.29 -5.88 18.07
N ASP A 166 -13.44 -6.08 17.47
CA ASP A 166 -14.22 -7.31 17.53
C ASP A 166 -14.18 -8.13 16.24
N LYS A 167 -13.65 -7.53 15.15
CA LYS A 167 -13.48 -8.20 13.86
C LYS A 167 -12.11 -7.91 13.24
N ILE A 168 -11.69 -8.80 12.36
CA ILE A 168 -10.48 -8.67 11.54
C ILE A 168 -10.87 -8.85 10.08
N ALA A 169 -10.58 -7.87 9.22
CA ALA A 169 -10.56 -8.03 7.77
C ALA A 169 -9.18 -8.52 7.34
N THR A 170 -9.14 -9.57 6.55
CA THR A 170 -7.93 -10.16 5.99
C THR A 170 -8.26 -11.05 4.79
N PHE A 171 -7.37 -11.94 4.45
CA PHE A 171 -7.56 -12.86 3.33
C PHE A 171 -6.89 -14.22 3.59
N ARG A 172 -7.28 -15.22 2.79
CA ARG A 172 -6.51 -16.43 2.57
C ARG A 172 -5.81 -16.30 1.22
N GLN A 173 -4.49 -16.41 1.22
CA GLN A 173 -3.69 -16.37 0.01
C GLN A 173 -3.56 -17.77 -0.60
N ASP A 174 -3.77 -17.90 -1.89
CA ASP A 174 -3.47 -19.10 -2.67
C ASP A 174 -2.28 -18.81 -3.61
N ALA A 175 -1.16 -19.43 -3.31
CA ALA A 175 0.08 -19.36 -4.08
C ALA A 175 0.43 -20.72 -4.72
N ARG A 176 -0.48 -21.68 -4.68
CA ARG A 176 -0.24 -23.03 -5.21
C ARG A 176 -0.13 -22.99 -6.74
N GLY A 177 0.95 -23.58 -7.25
CA GLY A 177 1.24 -23.58 -8.68
C GLY A 177 1.78 -22.29 -9.27
N VAL A 178 1.97 -21.24 -8.44
CA VAL A 178 2.70 -20.04 -8.86
C VAL A 178 4.16 -20.35 -9.08
N GLY A 179 4.73 -19.88 -10.20
CA GLY A 179 6.14 -20.08 -10.56
C GLY A 179 7.12 -19.46 -9.57
N GLU A 180 8.39 -19.82 -9.68
CA GLU A 180 9.46 -19.30 -8.82
C GLU A 180 10.45 -18.45 -9.60
N MET A 181 10.94 -17.40 -8.94
CA MET A 181 12.06 -16.60 -9.39
C MET A 181 13.32 -16.99 -8.61
N TYR A 182 14.45 -17.03 -9.30
CA TYR A 182 15.74 -17.39 -8.73
C TYR A 182 16.75 -16.27 -8.92
N LEU A 183 17.43 -15.87 -7.86
CA LEU A 183 18.59 -14.97 -7.91
C LEU A 183 19.76 -15.57 -7.14
N THR A 184 20.95 -15.34 -7.65
CA THR A 184 22.19 -15.66 -6.92
C THR A 184 22.78 -14.39 -6.36
N THR A 185 23.33 -14.45 -5.14
CA THR A 185 24.09 -13.33 -4.57
C THR A 185 25.43 -13.18 -5.29
N THR A 186 25.84 -11.92 -5.53
CA THR A 186 27.14 -11.59 -6.15
C THR A 186 28.17 -11.10 -5.15
N ASN A 187 27.96 -11.33 -3.85
CA ASN A 187 28.90 -10.97 -2.81
C ASN A 187 30.18 -11.80 -2.88
N VAL A 188 31.25 -11.29 -2.29
CA VAL A 188 32.51 -12.05 -2.16
C VAL A 188 32.24 -13.35 -1.40
N GLY A 189 32.77 -14.48 -1.93
CA GLY A 189 32.55 -15.81 -1.40
C GLY A 189 31.66 -16.67 -2.28
N HIS A 190 31.17 -17.79 -1.73
CA HIS A 190 30.27 -18.68 -2.48
C HIS A 190 28.91 -18.04 -2.71
N PRO A 191 28.39 -18.04 -3.95
CA PRO A 191 27.06 -17.54 -4.26
C PRO A 191 25.99 -18.28 -3.46
N LYS A 192 24.97 -17.55 -3.01
CA LYS A 192 23.79 -18.14 -2.37
C LYS A 192 22.59 -17.98 -3.28
N LEU A 193 21.86 -19.07 -3.50
CA LEU A 193 20.58 -19.03 -4.22
C LEU A 193 19.51 -18.42 -3.33
N GLN A 194 18.77 -17.46 -3.91
CA GLN A 194 17.53 -16.94 -3.37
C GLN A 194 16.39 -17.39 -4.29
N ALA A 195 15.36 -18.00 -3.74
CA ALA A 195 14.19 -18.45 -4.45
C ALA A 195 12.92 -17.95 -3.75
N TRP A 196 11.94 -17.52 -4.54
CA TRP A 196 10.64 -17.11 -4.03
C TRP A 196 9.58 -17.24 -5.11
N LYS A 197 8.31 -17.38 -4.71
CA LYS A 197 7.17 -17.37 -5.63
C LYS A 197 7.06 -16.02 -6.32
N TYR A 198 6.94 -16.03 -7.63
CA TYR A 198 6.83 -14.84 -8.45
C TYR A 198 6.13 -15.15 -9.78
N ALA A 199 4.95 -14.56 -9.95
CA ALA A 199 4.22 -14.70 -11.21
C ALA A 199 4.80 -13.79 -12.28
N LEU A 200 5.06 -14.34 -13.47
CA LEU A 200 5.51 -13.57 -14.63
C LEU A 200 4.33 -13.13 -15.50
N PRO A 201 4.52 -12.10 -16.34
CA PRO A 201 3.55 -11.77 -17.36
C PRO A 201 3.29 -13.00 -18.28
N GLY A 202 2.01 -13.33 -18.46
CA GLY A 202 1.61 -14.49 -19.25
C GLY A 202 1.42 -15.79 -18.47
N ASP A 203 1.81 -15.87 -17.21
CA ASP A 203 1.55 -17.05 -16.39
C ASP A 203 0.04 -17.25 -16.17
N ASP A 204 -0.41 -18.50 -16.32
CA ASP A 204 -1.80 -18.90 -16.05
C ASP A 204 -2.11 -18.90 -14.55
N LYS A 205 -1.10 -19.20 -13.72
CA LYS A 205 -1.21 -19.22 -12.26
C LYS A 205 -0.50 -18.04 -11.64
N ILE A 206 -1.27 -17.21 -10.93
CA ILE A 206 -0.76 -16.11 -10.12
C ILE A 206 -1.32 -16.22 -8.71
N PHE A 207 -0.81 -15.41 -7.80
CA PHE A 207 -1.37 -15.34 -6.44
C PHE A 207 -2.83 -14.89 -6.51
N GLU A 208 -3.68 -15.60 -5.78
CA GLU A 208 -5.06 -15.22 -5.54
C GLU A 208 -5.30 -15.02 -4.04
N ILE A 209 -6.24 -14.16 -3.71
CA ILE A 209 -6.71 -13.97 -2.33
C ILE A 209 -8.22 -14.13 -2.26
N GLU A 210 -8.64 -14.89 -1.29
CA GLU A 210 -10.03 -14.97 -0.85
C GLU A 210 -10.20 -14.02 0.35
N ARG A 211 -10.95 -12.94 0.17
CA ARG A 211 -11.18 -11.97 1.25
C ARG A 211 -12.11 -12.54 2.30
N ILE A 212 -11.75 -12.33 3.56
CA ILE A 212 -12.50 -12.82 4.70
C ILE A 212 -12.62 -11.76 5.80
N ILE A 213 -13.67 -11.89 6.60
CA ILE A 213 -13.83 -11.18 7.87
C ILE A 213 -13.94 -12.23 8.97
N VAL A 214 -13.13 -12.10 10.01
CA VAL A 214 -13.16 -12.98 11.17
C VAL A 214 -13.77 -12.25 12.36
N ASP A 215 -14.86 -12.78 12.91
CA ASP A 215 -15.47 -12.30 14.15
C ASP A 215 -14.75 -12.95 15.35
N ILE A 216 -14.17 -12.11 16.21
CA ILE A 216 -13.31 -12.58 17.32
C ILE A 216 -14.11 -13.25 18.44
N LYS A 217 -15.37 -12.81 18.65
CA LYS A 217 -16.18 -13.34 19.76
C LYS A 217 -16.77 -14.70 19.43
N SER A 218 -17.32 -14.83 18.24
CA SER A 218 -17.94 -16.08 17.77
C SER A 218 -16.95 -17.06 17.15
N ASN A 219 -15.74 -16.61 16.86
CA ASN A 219 -14.74 -17.34 16.09
C ASN A 219 -15.24 -17.74 14.70
N ASN A 220 -16.17 -16.96 14.13
CA ASN A 220 -16.77 -17.22 12.83
C ASN A 220 -15.98 -16.54 11.71
N ILE A 221 -15.75 -17.28 10.62
CA ILE A 221 -15.12 -16.78 9.40
C ILE A 221 -16.21 -16.49 8.36
N VAL A 222 -16.37 -15.24 8.01
CA VAL A 222 -17.25 -14.78 6.94
C VAL A 222 -16.43 -14.62 5.68
N ARG A 223 -16.63 -15.50 4.70
CA ARG A 223 -16.01 -15.39 3.37
C ARG A 223 -16.81 -14.42 2.52
N LEU A 224 -16.15 -13.47 1.86
CA LEU A 224 -16.84 -12.52 1.01
C LEU A 224 -17.35 -13.23 -0.26
N LYS A 225 -18.61 -13.00 -0.60
CA LYS A 225 -19.30 -13.65 -1.74
C LYS A 225 -18.94 -12.97 -3.05
N MET A 226 -17.70 -13.14 -3.48
CA MET A 226 -17.12 -12.59 -4.69
C MET A 226 -16.10 -13.55 -5.27
N LYS A 227 -15.62 -13.30 -6.49
CA LYS A 227 -14.46 -13.99 -7.03
C LYS A 227 -13.21 -13.61 -6.25
N ASN A 228 -12.25 -14.54 -6.16
CA ASN A 228 -10.95 -14.20 -5.59
C ASN A 228 -10.31 -13.03 -6.32
N ASP A 229 -9.65 -12.17 -5.57
CA ASP A 229 -8.83 -11.11 -6.13
C ASP A 229 -7.44 -11.61 -6.52
N PHE A 230 -6.83 -10.96 -7.46
CA PHE A 230 -5.44 -11.19 -7.81
C PHE A 230 -4.52 -10.41 -6.86
N GLN A 231 -3.49 -11.08 -6.35
CA GLN A 231 -2.37 -10.45 -5.66
C GLN A 231 -1.15 -10.47 -6.59
N ARG A 232 -0.65 -9.32 -7.00
CA ARG A 232 0.28 -9.20 -8.12
C ARG A 232 1.73 -9.09 -7.69
N SER A 233 2.02 -8.33 -6.65
CA SER A 233 3.38 -8.07 -6.19
C SER A 233 3.38 -7.49 -4.78
N THR A 234 4.46 -7.69 -4.04
CA THR A 234 4.63 -7.15 -2.68
C THR A 234 5.02 -5.68 -2.63
N THR A 235 5.54 -5.12 -3.73
CA THR A 235 6.04 -3.74 -3.75
C THR A 235 5.07 -2.76 -4.41
N THR A 236 4.27 -3.25 -5.34
CA THR A 236 3.27 -2.48 -6.09
C THR A 236 1.86 -2.99 -5.85
N ASP A 237 1.72 -3.97 -4.98
CA ASP A 237 0.44 -4.54 -4.60
C ASP A 237 -0.25 -3.62 -3.59
N HIS A 238 -1.49 -3.29 -3.90
CA HIS A 238 -2.34 -2.46 -3.07
C HIS A 238 -3.04 -3.24 -1.94
N ILE A 239 -2.81 -4.56 -1.84
CA ILE A 239 -3.42 -5.40 -0.81
C ILE A 239 -2.62 -5.35 0.49
N ALA A 240 -1.29 -5.28 0.40
CA ALA A 240 -0.42 -5.33 1.57
C ALA A 240 0.61 -4.21 1.57
N GLY A 241 0.58 -3.38 2.59
CA GLY A 241 1.62 -2.40 2.86
C GLY A 241 2.92 -3.05 3.35
N ARG A 242 4.04 -2.32 3.25
CA ARG A 242 5.35 -2.79 3.75
C ARG A 242 5.36 -3.06 5.25
N GLY A 243 4.48 -2.42 6.01
CA GLY A 243 4.31 -2.62 7.44
C GLY A 243 3.36 -3.75 7.82
N GLY A 244 2.74 -4.44 6.85
CA GLY A 244 1.72 -5.46 7.08
C GLY A 244 0.30 -4.89 7.20
N GLU A 245 0.07 -3.66 6.75
CA GLU A 245 -1.28 -3.12 6.66
C GLU A 245 -2.03 -3.78 5.51
N LEU A 246 -3.31 -4.10 5.70
CA LEU A 246 -4.23 -4.40 4.62
C LEU A 246 -4.65 -3.07 4.01
N LEU A 247 -4.16 -2.81 2.79
CA LEU A 247 -4.40 -1.57 2.06
C LEU A 247 -5.73 -1.61 1.31
N ASP A 248 -6.14 -0.43 0.82
CA ASP A 248 -7.37 -0.24 0.04
C ASP A 248 -8.60 -0.87 0.70
N THR A 249 -8.71 -0.69 2.02
CA THR A 249 -9.84 -1.15 2.83
C THR A 249 -10.23 -0.11 3.87
N GLN A 250 -11.52 0.11 4.04
CA GLN A 250 -12.08 1.03 5.03
C GLN A 250 -13.24 0.37 5.77
N TRP A 251 -13.15 0.31 7.10
CA TRP A 251 -14.29 -0.05 7.95
C TRP A 251 -15.20 1.16 8.18
N ASN A 252 -16.51 0.93 8.22
CA ASN A 252 -17.39 1.91 8.81
C ASN A 252 -17.24 1.93 10.34
N LYS A 253 -17.78 2.95 10.99
CA LYS A 253 -17.58 3.25 12.43
C LYS A 253 -17.98 2.11 13.37
N ASP A 254 -19.01 1.35 13.04
CA ASP A 254 -19.50 0.26 13.89
C ASP A 254 -18.96 -1.12 13.52
N GLY A 255 -18.20 -1.24 12.43
CA GLY A 255 -17.62 -2.49 11.94
C GLY A 255 -18.64 -3.43 11.29
N SER A 256 -19.79 -2.93 10.85
CA SER A 256 -20.81 -3.70 10.13
C SER A 256 -20.54 -3.80 8.63
N LYS A 257 -19.81 -2.82 8.07
CA LYS A 257 -19.50 -2.74 6.64
C LYS A 257 -17.99 -2.55 6.42
N LEU A 258 -17.47 -3.18 5.38
CA LEU A 258 -16.09 -3.05 4.92
C LEU A 258 -16.08 -2.60 3.46
N ALA A 259 -15.60 -1.39 3.17
CA ALA A 259 -15.30 -0.96 1.82
C ALA A 259 -13.90 -1.42 1.41
N PHE A 260 -13.70 -1.76 0.14
CA PHE A 260 -12.42 -2.17 -0.40
C PHE A 260 -12.36 -2.03 -1.92
N ILE A 261 -11.14 -1.96 -2.45
CA ILE A 261 -10.88 -1.97 -3.89
C ILE A 261 -10.43 -3.36 -4.33
N SER A 262 -11.02 -3.82 -5.44
CA SER A 262 -10.52 -4.94 -6.25
C SER A 262 -10.07 -4.43 -7.60
N SER A 263 -8.92 -4.88 -8.09
CA SER A 263 -8.40 -4.46 -9.39
C SER A 263 -8.14 -5.66 -10.31
N SER A 264 -8.28 -5.42 -11.61
CA SER A 264 -7.92 -6.42 -12.63
C SER A 264 -6.42 -6.68 -12.65
N ARG A 265 -6.02 -7.86 -13.18
CA ARG A 265 -4.61 -8.26 -13.29
C ARG A 265 -3.77 -7.28 -14.13
N ASP A 266 -4.36 -6.66 -15.14
CA ASP A 266 -3.71 -5.72 -16.04
C ASP A 266 -3.77 -4.26 -15.54
N HIS A 267 -4.31 -4.02 -14.35
CA HIS A 267 -4.51 -2.70 -13.75
C HIS A 267 -5.37 -1.74 -14.61
N LYS A 268 -6.30 -2.26 -15.39
CA LYS A 268 -7.19 -1.41 -16.19
C LYS A 268 -8.58 -1.23 -15.58
N GLU A 269 -8.94 -2.08 -14.64
CA GLU A 269 -10.22 -1.98 -13.95
C GLU A 269 -9.99 -1.93 -12.43
N ALA A 270 -10.69 -1.02 -11.77
CA ALA A 270 -10.77 -0.95 -10.31
C ALA A 270 -12.23 -0.89 -9.88
N HIS A 271 -12.60 -1.69 -8.90
CA HIS A 271 -13.96 -1.79 -8.38
C HIS A 271 -13.96 -1.43 -6.91
N LEU A 272 -14.61 -0.33 -6.54
CA LEU A 272 -14.93 -0.03 -5.15
C LEU A 272 -16.17 -0.81 -4.75
N GLN A 273 -16.05 -1.59 -3.71
CA GLN A 273 -17.08 -2.51 -3.24
C GLN A 273 -17.32 -2.35 -1.73
N ILE A 274 -18.50 -2.68 -1.27
CA ILE A 274 -18.81 -2.79 0.17
C ILE A 274 -19.28 -4.20 0.48
N ALA A 275 -18.67 -4.79 1.51
CA ALA A 275 -19.09 -6.05 2.10
C ALA A 275 -19.87 -5.83 3.39
N ASP A 276 -20.95 -6.58 3.57
CA ASP A 276 -21.61 -6.77 4.86
C ASP A 276 -20.81 -7.75 5.72
N SER A 277 -20.35 -7.30 6.90
CA SER A 277 -19.43 -8.08 7.74
C SER A 277 -20.06 -9.32 8.38
N LYS A 278 -21.38 -9.44 8.39
CA LYS A 278 -22.10 -10.58 8.98
C LYS A 278 -22.45 -11.64 7.94
N THR A 279 -22.85 -11.22 6.75
CA THR A 279 -23.35 -12.12 5.70
C THR A 279 -22.33 -12.43 4.62
N GLY A 280 -21.28 -11.59 4.48
CA GLY A 280 -20.29 -11.66 3.40
C GLY A 280 -20.85 -11.21 2.05
N ASN A 281 -22.08 -10.68 1.98
CA ASN A 281 -22.62 -10.15 0.74
C ASN A 281 -21.79 -8.92 0.32
N VAL A 282 -21.48 -8.85 -0.98
CA VAL A 282 -20.70 -7.76 -1.57
C VAL A 282 -21.53 -7.04 -2.59
N SER A 283 -21.54 -5.71 -2.52
CA SER A 283 -22.16 -4.82 -3.50
C SER A 283 -21.09 -3.92 -4.12
N SER A 284 -21.13 -3.76 -5.45
CA SER A 284 -20.29 -2.81 -6.17
C SER A 284 -20.89 -1.42 -6.07
N ILE A 285 -20.08 -0.41 -5.74
CA ILE A 285 -20.49 0.99 -5.64
C ILE A 285 -20.02 1.75 -6.86
N PHE A 286 -18.75 1.56 -7.22
CA PHE A 286 -18.11 2.32 -8.28
C PHE A 286 -17.13 1.43 -9.06
N LYS A 287 -17.08 1.63 -10.37
CA LYS A 287 -16.13 0.98 -11.26
C LYS A 287 -15.37 2.06 -12.04
N GLU A 288 -14.05 2.00 -11.97
CA GLU A 288 -13.16 2.81 -12.78
C GLU A 288 -12.52 1.95 -13.85
N ASN A 289 -12.43 2.50 -15.07
CA ASN A 289 -11.71 1.90 -16.19
C ASN A 289 -10.61 2.88 -16.61
N ALA A 290 -9.37 2.42 -16.58
CA ALA A 290 -8.21 3.18 -17.02
C ALA A 290 -7.73 2.67 -18.39
N GLU A 291 -7.51 3.56 -19.34
CA GLU A 291 -6.99 3.19 -20.67
C GLU A 291 -5.57 2.62 -20.56
N THR A 292 -4.78 3.15 -19.64
CA THR A 292 -3.37 2.78 -19.44
C THR A 292 -3.18 1.93 -18.21
N TYR A 293 -3.28 2.53 -17.02
CA TYR A 293 -2.95 1.89 -15.75
C TYR A 293 -3.67 2.58 -14.59
N TYR A 294 -4.37 1.80 -13.77
CA TYR A 294 -4.90 2.25 -12.50
C TYR A 294 -3.79 2.20 -11.43
N GLU A 295 -3.43 3.34 -10.88
CA GLU A 295 -2.50 3.43 -9.76
C GLU A 295 -3.23 3.19 -8.45
N SER A 296 -2.87 2.11 -7.78
CA SER A 296 -3.44 1.80 -6.47
C SER A 296 -2.87 2.70 -5.36
N GLY A 297 -3.56 2.76 -4.23
CA GLY A 297 -3.20 3.58 -3.07
C GLY A 297 -1.95 3.11 -2.32
N VAL A 298 -0.82 2.85 -2.99
CA VAL A 298 0.44 2.37 -2.40
C VAL A 298 0.98 3.27 -1.28
N ARG A 299 0.58 4.54 -1.26
CA ARG A 299 1.00 5.53 -0.25
C ARG A 299 -0.13 5.99 0.67
N GLY A 300 -1.26 5.33 0.62
CA GLY A 300 -2.49 5.65 1.33
C GLY A 300 -3.69 5.45 0.42
N GLU A 301 -4.86 5.31 0.99
CA GLU A 301 -6.09 5.25 0.23
C GLU A 301 -6.29 6.60 -0.50
N ASN A 302 -6.55 6.56 -1.81
CA ASN A 302 -6.90 7.71 -2.64
C ASN A 302 -8.41 7.79 -2.88
N TRP A 303 -9.19 7.16 -2.01
CA TRP A 303 -10.64 7.14 -1.97
C TRP A 303 -11.13 7.08 -0.53
N GLU A 304 -12.37 7.47 -0.30
CA GLU A 304 -13.07 7.38 0.97
C GLU A 304 -14.55 7.10 0.75
N VAL A 305 -15.14 6.25 1.57
CA VAL A 305 -16.59 6.00 1.58
C VAL A 305 -17.18 6.69 2.80
N LEU A 306 -18.12 7.60 2.55
CA LEU A 306 -18.92 8.25 3.58
C LEU A 306 -20.15 7.38 3.86
N PHE A 307 -20.01 6.39 4.74
CA PHE A 307 -21.02 5.35 4.99
C PHE A 307 -22.35 5.88 5.53
N ASP A 308 -22.37 7.05 6.14
CA ASP A 308 -23.52 7.67 6.78
C ASP A 308 -24.11 8.81 5.91
N SER A 309 -23.66 8.94 4.65
CA SER A 309 -24.16 9.90 3.67
C SER A 309 -25.06 9.19 2.66
N ASP A 310 -26.16 9.85 2.30
CA ASP A 310 -27.04 9.43 1.20
C ASP A 310 -26.56 9.97 -0.17
N GLU A 311 -25.36 10.60 -0.22
CA GLU A 311 -24.72 11.15 -1.43
C GLU A 311 -23.73 10.16 -2.03
#